data_ef201584eb5a4fefdfa29ff729d5db59
#
_entry.id   ef201584eb5a4fefdfa29ff729d5db59
#
_cell.length_a   1.000
_cell.length_b   1.000
_cell.length_c   1.000
_cell.angle_alpha   90.00
_cell.angle_beta   90.00
_cell.angle_gamma   90.00
#
_symmetry.space_group_name_H-M   'P 1'
#
loop_
_entity.id
_entity.type
_entity.pdbx_description
1 polymer ?
#
loop_
_entity_poly.entity_id
_entity_poly.type
_entity_poly.pdbx_seq_one_letter_code
_entity_poly.pdbx_strand_id
1 'polypeptide(L)'
;MLIKSADDKSQRMALLESLLSSPQLNTEQKAWLQREVKNLRSGVQGERDAAHYLDNHLADSPNSAVIHDLSLAHEGEVAQIDHLVITRGFSFYLLETKNFSGNLQINEFGEFTVNYGPGKAFGIPSPLEQSRRHENVLTKVLEQLGITGRTQRKPDFQHVVLIHPKGTIERPDAKKYDTSNVIKADQFASWREKHVEKNTSTLQVLGAMLNMRSADTVREWAEKLVSQHRRPDLLALPEFLQPRAAAPIHVAAPVATDKKRCICATCGTKISYAEAKFCWNNPRRFGSLQYCREHQMVFNNSQIGL
;
A
#
# COMPACT_ATOMS: atom_id res chain seq x y z
N MET A 1 -27.09 -0.92 3.06
CA MET A 1 -26.81 0.54 3.15
C MET A 1 -25.33 0.80 2.87
N LEU A 2 -24.99 1.76 2.04
CA LEU A 2 -23.61 2.22 1.84
C LEU A 2 -23.19 3.12 3.01
N ILE A 3 -22.10 2.78 3.69
CA ILE A 3 -21.58 3.53 4.86
C ILE A 3 -20.35 4.36 4.46
N LYS A 4 -19.44 3.80 3.65
CA LYS A 4 -18.23 4.48 3.18
C LYS A 4 -18.00 4.15 1.71
N SER A 5 -17.83 5.18 0.89
CA SER A 5 -17.31 5.06 -0.47
C SER A 5 -15.78 4.88 -0.46
N ALA A 6 -15.23 4.41 -1.57
CA ALA A 6 -13.78 4.30 -1.74
C ALA A 6 -13.10 5.67 -1.61
N ASP A 7 -11.87 5.68 -1.12
CA ASP A 7 -11.07 6.89 -1.01
C ASP A 7 -10.65 7.41 -2.39
N ASP A 8 -10.53 8.73 -2.50
CA ASP A 8 -10.02 9.36 -3.70
C ASP A 8 -8.49 9.16 -3.81
N LYS A 9 -8.07 8.41 -4.82
CA LYS A 9 -6.66 8.13 -5.13
C LYS A 9 -6.09 9.09 -6.21
N SER A 10 -6.82 10.15 -6.58
CA SER A 10 -6.43 11.10 -7.64
C SER A 10 -5.11 11.80 -7.35
N GLN A 11 -4.87 12.19 -6.09
CA GLN A 11 -3.61 12.83 -5.67
C GLN A 11 -2.41 11.90 -5.86
N ARG A 12 -2.56 10.61 -5.52
CA ARG A 12 -1.51 9.61 -5.76
C ARG A 12 -1.24 9.44 -7.24
N MET A 13 -2.28 9.36 -8.05
CA MET A 13 -2.16 9.26 -9.50
C MET A 13 -1.42 10.46 -10.08
N ALA A 14 -1.84 11.68 -9.73
CA ALA A 14 -1.21 12.92 -10.19
C ALA A 14 0.27 13.01 -9.79
N LEU A 15 0.61 12.60 -8.56
CA LEU A 15 2.00 12.55 -8.09
C LEU A 15 2.85 11.62 -8.96
N LEU A 16 2.40 10.38 -9.17
CA LEU A 16 3.16 9.40 -9.96
C LEU A 16 3.31 9.83 -11.43
N GLU A 17 2.27 10.40 -12.03
CA GLU A 17 2.29 10.93 -13.40
C GLU A 17 3.21 12.16 -13.52
N SER A 18 3.22 13.05 -12.54
CA SER A 18 4.15 14.20 -12.53
C SER A 18 5.61 13.76 -12.44
N LEU A 19 5.89 12.74 -11.63
CA LEU A 19 7.23 12.18 -11.51
C LEU A 19 7.73 11.56 -12.81
N LEU A 20 6.87 10.94 -13.61
CA LEU A 20 7.25 10.39 -14.92
C LEU A 20 7.87 11.46 -15.86
N SER A 21 7.42 12.70 -15.74
CA SER A 21 7.91 13.83 -16.52
C SER A 21 9.22 14.43 -15.98
N SER A 22 9.70 13.97 -14.80
CA SER A 22 10.91 14.51 -14.17
C SER A 22 12.16 14.12 -14.97
N PRO A 23 13.04 15.09 -15.32
CA PRO A 23 14.32 14.80 -15.96
C PRO A 23 15.35 14.17 -15.01
N GLN A 24 15.11 14.22 -13.70
CA GLN A 24 16.04 13.74 -12.68
C GLN A 24 16.00 12.23 -12.47
N LEU A 25 14.96 11.56 -13.00
CA LEU A 25 14.78 10.11 -12.86
C LEU A 25 15.54 9.34 -13.93
N ASN A 26 16.22 8.28 -13.52
CA ASN A 26 16.86 7.34 -14.43
C ASN A 26 15.85 6.41 -15.12
N THR A 27 16.32 5.60 -16.07
CA THR A 27 15.49 4.69 -16.87
C THR A 27 14.77 3.66 -16.03
N GLU A 28 15.42 3.11 -15.00
CA GLU A 28 14.83 2.09 -14.12
C GLU A 28 13.71 2.68 -13.26
N GLN A 29 13.91 3.87 -12.70
CA GLN A 29 12.91 4.60 -11.93
C GLN A 29 11.69 4.93 -12.78
N LYS A 30 11.90 5.38 -14.02
CA LYS A 30 10.81 5.65 -14.97
C LYS A 30 10.06 4.37 -15.36
N ALA A 31 10.75 3.27 -15.60
CA ALA A 31 10.12 1.99 -15.91
C ALA A 31 9.29 1.46 -14.72
N TRP A 32 9.76 1.64 -13.49
CA TRP A 32 9.00 1.30 -12.29
C TRP A 32 7.74 2.18 -12.18
N LEU A 33 7.88 3.51 -12.32
CA LEU A 33 6.76 4.44 -12.27
C LEU A 33 5.69 4.13 -13.33
N GLN A 34 6.10 3.80 -14.55
CA GLN A 34 5.16 3.42 -15.62
C GLN A 34 4.33 2.20 -15.23
N ARG A 35 4.98 1.18 -14.63
CA ARG A 35 4.27 -0.01 -14.12
C ARG A 35 3.34 0.36 -12.97
N GLU A 36 3.80 1.18 -12.04
CA GLU A 36 3.02 1.59 -10.88
C GLU A 36 1.79 2.41 -11.26
N VAL A 37 1.92 3.38 -12.16
CA VAL A 37 0.78 4.15 -12.71
C VAL A 37 -0.22 3.22 -13.40
N LYS A 38 0.26 2.28 -14.20
CA LYS A 38 -0.61 1.30 -14.86
C LYS A 38 -1.35 0.43 -13.86
N ASN A 39 -0.64 -0.09 -12.85
CA ASN A 39 -1.22 -0.95 -11.82
C ASN A 39 -2.25 -0.19 -10.98
N LEU A 40 -1.91 1.02 -10.52
CA LEU A 40 -2.80 1.87 -9.74
C LEU A 40 -4.08 2.21 -10.54
N ARG A 41 -3.94 2.60 -11.81
CA ARG A 41 -5.09 2.90 -12.68
C ARG A 41 -5.99 1.69 -12.87
N SER A 42 -5.40 0.52 -13.13
CA SER A 42 -6.14 -0.73 -13.28
C SER A 42 -6.83 -1.16 -11.98
N GLY A 43 -6.14 -1.03 -10.85
CA GLY A 43 -6.69 -1.34 -9.52
C GLY A 43 -7.87 -0.44 -9.19
N VAL A 44 -7.69 0.88 -9.25
CA VAL A 44 -8.75 1.87 -8.97
C VAL A 44 -9.97 1.65 -9.87
N GLN A 45 -9.77 1.36 -11.16
CA GLN A 45 -10.88 1.09 -12.07
C GLN A 45 -11.60 -0.21 -11.68
N GLY A 46 -10.86 -1.28 -11.37
CA GLY A 46 -11.45 -2.56 -10.95
C GLY A 46 -12.26 -2.44 -9.66
N GLU A 47 -11.72 -1.76 -8.66
CA GLU A 47 -12.41 -1.50 -7.39
C GLU A 47 -13.68 -0.66 -7.61
N ARG A 48 -13.62 0.38 -8.46
CA ARG A 48 -14.79 1.20 -8.80
C ARG A 48 -15.88 0.40 -9.51
N ASP A 49 -15.50 -0.43 -10.48
CA ASP A 49 -16.46 -1.26 -11.22
C ASP A 49 -17.10 -2.31 -10.28
N ALA A 50 -16.31 -2.92 -9.40
CA ALA A 50 -16.84 -3.84 -8.39
C ALA A 50 -17.79 -3.12 -7.40
N ALA A 51 -17.41 -1.95 -6.89
CA ALA A 51 -18.26 -1.14 -6.03
C ALA A 51 -19.60 -0.82 -6.69
N HIS A 52 -19.60 -0.44 -7.97
CA HIS A 52 -20.84 -0.19 -8.72
C HIS A 52 -21.80 -1.41 -8.72
N TYR A 53 -21.29 -2.62 -8.96
CA TYR A 53 -22.10 -3.82 -8.92
C TYR A 53 -22.63 -4.14 -7.52
N LEU A 54 -21.81 -3.92 -6.50
CA LEU A 54 -22.20 -4.12 -5.10
C LEU A 54 -23.27 -3.11 -4.67
N ASP A 55 -23.08 -1.84 -4.99
CA ASP A 55 -23.98 -0.75 -4.61
C ASP A 55 -25.35 -0.88 -5.24
N ASN A 56 -25.42 -1.31 -6.50
CA ASN A 56 -26.71 -1.56 -7.18
C ASN A 56 -27.61 -2.55 -6.42
N HIS A 57 -27.04 -3.44 -5.61
CA HIS A 57 -27.80 -4.43 -4.85
C HIS A 57 -27.87 -4.12 -3.35
N LEU A 58 -26.89 -3.40 -2.81
CA LEU A 58 -26.71 -3.30 -1.36
C LEU A 58 -26.80 -1.87 -0.80
N ALA A 59 -26.64 -0.82 -1.63
CA ALA A 59 -26.59 0.56 -1.14
C ALA A 59 -27.85 0.97 -0.36
N ASP A 60 -29.02 0.51 -0.83
CA ASP A 60 -30.31 0.78 -0.18
C ASP A 60 -30.82 -0.38 0.69
N SER A 61 -30.05 -1.46 0.83
CA SER A 61 -30.46 -2.63 1.60
C SER A 61 -30.48 -2.32 3.10
N PRO A 62 -31.59 -2.53 3.80
CA PRO A 62 -31.64 -2.40 5.26
C PRO A 62 -30.94 -3.55 5.99
N ASN A 63 -30.60 -4.62 5.27
CA ASN A 63 -30.10 -5.86 5.84
C ASN A 63 -28.58 -6.00 5.79
N SER A 64 -27.89 -5.07 5.14
CA SER A 64 -26.44 -5.13 4.96
C SER A 64 -25.83 -3.73 4.95
N ALA A 65 -24.67 -3.58 5.61
CA ALA A 65 -23.83 -2.39 5.49
C ALA A 65 -22.66 -2.69 4.54
N VAL A 66 -22.30 -1.71 3.71
CA VAL A 66 -21.19 -1.80 2.75
C VAL A 66 -20.17 -0.72 3.07
N ILE A 67 -18.92 -1.13 3.12
CA ILE A 67 -17.76 -0.25 3.32
C ILE A 67 -16.79 -0.54 2.18
N HIS A 68 -16.43 0.46 1.40
CA HIS A 68 -15.40 0.35 0.36
C HIS A 68 -14.08 0.92 0.84
N ASP A 69 -12.97 0.27 0.44
CA ASP A 69 -11.59 0.71 0.70
C ASP A 69 -11.35 0.97 2.21
N LEU A 70 -11.50 -0.09 3.01
CA LEU A 70 -11.31 -0.03 4.45
C LEU A 70 -9.89 -0.44 4.82
N SER A 71 -9.11 0.49 5.33
CA SER A 71 -7.77 0.22 5.85
C SER A 71 -7.79 0.24 7.38
N LEU A 72 -7.42 -0.88 7.99
CA LEU A 72 -7.35 -1.07 9.44
C LEU A 72 -5.91 -1.38 9.84
N ALA A 73 -5.52 -0.93 11.04
CA ALA A 73 -4.23 -1.28 11.60
C ALA A 73 -4.39 -1.71 13.07
N HIS A 74 -3.73 -2.79 13.45
CA HIS A 74 -3.69 -3.29 14.81
C HIS A 74 -2.31 -3.89 15.11
N GLU A 75 -1.63 -3.41 16.17
CA GLU A 75 -0.31 -3.89 16.62
C GLU A 75 0.75 -3.98 15.50
N GLY A 76 0.76 -3.02 14.58
CA GLY A 76 1.72 -2.99 13.46
C GLY A 76 1.30 -3.80 12.23
N GLU A 77 0.27 -4.63 12.33
CA GLU A 77 -0.34 -5.31 11.20
C GLU A 77 -1.36 -4.40 10.50
N VAL A 78 -1.42 -4.46 9.18
CA VAL A 78 -2.34 -3.65 8.36
C VAL A 78 -3.18 -4.56 7.47
N ALA A 79 -4.48 -4.29 7.42
CA ALA A 79 -5.41 -4.89 6.47
C ALA A 79 -6.02 -3.81 5.59
N GLN A 80 -5.93 -3.97 4.28
CA GLN A 80 -6.66 -3.16 3.32
C GLN A 80 -7.70 -4.03 2.64
N ILE A 81 -8.96 -3.81 2.97
CA ILE A 81 -10.11 -4.57 2.48
C ILE A 81 -10.79 -3.75 1.39
N ASP A 82 -10.78 -4.24 0.15
CA ASP A 82 -11.35 -3.50 -0.98
C ASP A 82 -12.84 -3.23 -0.77
N HIS A 83 -13.61 -4.26 -0.38
CA HIS A 83 -15.01 -4.10 -0.01
C HIS A 83 -15.37 -5.03 1.16
N LEU A 84 -16.02 -4.48 2.17
CA LEU A 84 -16.55 -5.22 3.31
C LEU A 84 -18.07 -5.12 3.32
N VAL A 85 -18.76 -6.27 3.35
CA VAL A 85 -20.21 -6.32 3.53
C VAL A 85 -20.53 -6.97 4.86
N ILE A 86 -21.25 -6.26 5.72
CA ILE A 86 -21.67 -6.71 7.05
C ILE A 86 -23.16 -6.98 7.03
N THR A 87 -23.59 -8.14 7.53
CA THR A 87 -25.00 -8.52 7.53
C THR A 87 -25.60 -8.56 8.93
N ARG A 88 -26.92 -8.51 9.02
CA ARG A 88 -27.66 -8.64 10.28
C ARG A 88 -27.44 -9.99 10.98
N GLY A 89 -27.03 -11.02 10.25
CA GLY A 89 -26.69 -12.35 10.78
C GLY A 89 -25.30 -12.48 11.39
N PHE A 90 -24.56 -11.36 11.53
CA PHE A 90 -23.17 -11.32 12.00
C PHE A 90 -22.19 -12.02 11.07
N SER A 91 -22.48 -11.98 9.76
CA SER A 91 -21.56 -12.45 8.72
C SER A 91 -20.87 -11.27 8.05
N PHE A 92 -19.59 -11.42 7.76
CA PHE A 92 -18.69 -10.44 7.18
C PHE A 92 -18.14 -11.00 5.87
N TYR A 93 -18.48 -10.37 4.76
CA TYR A 93 -17.92 -10.73 3.45
C TYR A 93 -16.75 -9.83 3.15
N LEU A 94 -15.54 -10.41 3.10
CA LEU A 94 -14.33 -9.74 2.66
C LEU A 94 -14.17 -9.98 1.16
N LEU A 95 -14.33 -8.93 0.37
CA LEU A 95 -14.34 -9.02 -1.08
C LEU A 95 -13.05 -8.39 -1.59
N GLU A 96 -12.22 -9.20 -2.21
CA GLU A 96 -10.92 -8.81 -2.79
C GLU A 96 -11.08 -8.66 -4.30
N THR A 97 -10.81 -7.50 -4.84
CA THR A 97 -10.98 -7.20 -6.27
C THR A 97 -9.70 -7.44 -7.04
N LYS A 98 -9.80 -8.12 -8.18
CA LYS A 98 -8.68 -8.30 -9.11
C LYS A 98 -9.10 -7.92 -10.53
N ASN A 99 -8.38 -6.96 -11.11
CA ASN A 99 -8.58 -6.48 -12.47
C ASN A 99 -7.33 -6.74 -13.32
N PHE A 100 -7.28 -7.90 -13.92
CA PHE A 100 -6.19 -8.30 -14.83
C PHE A 100 -6.59 -8.10 -16.28
N SER A 101 -5.64 -7.65 -17.11
CA SER A 101 -5.81 -7.63 -18.58
C SER A 101 -5.53 -9.00 -19.22
N GLY A 102 -5.12 -10.00 -18.44
CA GLY A 102 -4.88 -11.38 -18.84
C GLY A 102 -5.94 -12.35 -18.30
N ASN A 103 -5.84 -13.61 -18.71
CA ASN A 103 -6.71 -14.69 -18.26
C ASN A 103 -6.21 -15.24 -16.92
N LEU A 104 -7.08 -15.31 -15.92
CA LEU A 104 -6.78 -15.93 -14.65
C LEU A 104 -6.92 -17.46 -14.77
N GLN A 105 -5.88 -18.17 -14.37
CA GLN A 105 -5.87 -19.62 -14.25
C GLN A 105 -5.63 -20.01 -12.79
N ILE A 106 -6.40 -20.98 -12.31
CA ILE A 106 -6.24 -21.56 -10.96
C ILE A 106 -6.00 -23.05 -11.15
N ASN A 107 -4.94 -23.58 -10.56
CA ASN A 107 -4.64 -25.00 -10.68
C ASN A 107 -5.25 -25.81 -9.51
N GLU A 108 -5.08 -27.12 -9.54
CA GLU A 108 -5.60 -28.06 -8.55
C GLU A 108 -4.98 -27.92 -7.16
N PHE A 109 -3.88 -27.18 -7.03
CA PHE A 109 -3.22 -26.85 -5.75
C PHE A 109 -3.65 -25.49 -5.19
N GLY A 110 -4.54 -24.77 -5.90
CA GLY A 110 -4.99 -23.44 -5.50
C GLY A 110 -4.00 -22.33 -5.80
N GLU A 111 -3.05 -22.56 -6.73
CA GLU A 111 -2.13 -21.53 -7.19
C GLU A 111 -2.76 -20.70 -8.31
N PHE A 112 -2.54 -19.41 -8.24
CA PHE A 112 -3.10 -18.42 -9.15
C PHE A 112 -2.05 -17.95 -10.15
N THR A 113 -2.38 -17.99 -11.43
CA THR A 113 -1.53 -17.54 -12.53
C THR A 113 -2.33 -16.61 -13.45
N VAL A 114 -1.73 -15.52 -13.89
CA VAL A 114 -2.30 -14.62 -14.91
C VAL A 114 -1.55 -14.85 -16.23
N ASN A 115 -2.30 -15.21 -17.26
CA ASN A 115 -1.77 -15.51 -18.59
C ASN A 115 -2.09 -14.36 -19.55
N TYR A 116 -1.07 -13.70 -20.06
CA TYR A 116 -1.15 -12.59 -21.03
C TYR A 116 -0.88 -13.02 -22.47
N GLY A 117 -0.80 -14.32 -22.75
CA GLY A 117 -0.50 -14.90 -24.05
C GLY A 117 0.71 -15.84 -24.02
N PRO A 118 1.13 -16.37 -25.18
CA PRO A 118 2.21 -17.37 -25.26
C PRO A 118 3.50 -16.91 -24.57
N GLY A 119 3.98 -17.71 -23.62
CA GLY A 119 5.20 -17.43 -22.87
C GLY A 119 5.13 -16.26 -21.87
N LYS A 120 3.93 -15.72 -21.59
CA LYS A 120 3.72 -14.58 -20.69
C LYS A 120 2.75 -14.93 -19.55
N ALA A 121 3.00 -16.01 -18.88
CA ALA A 121 2.28 -16.44 -17.70
C ALA A 121 3.06 -16.07 -16.42
N PHE A 122 2.39 -15.46 -15.44
CA PHE A 122 3.00 -15.03 -14.18
C PHE A 122 2.15 -15.51 -13.00
N GLY A 123 2.78 -16.22 -12.07
CA GLY A 123 2.17 -16.57 -10.80
C GLY A 123 1.89 -15.32 -9.97
N ILE A 124 0.76 -15.30 -9.28
CA ILE A 124 0.39 -14.24 -8.36
C ILE A 124 0.10 -14.82 -6.98
N PRO A 125 0.33 -14.05 -5.90
CA PRO A 125 -0.11 -14.47 -4.58
C PRO A 125 -1.61 -14.76 -4.56
N SER A 126 -2.02 -15.78 -3.79
CA SER A 126 -3.43 -16.13 -3.66
C SER A 126 -4.24 -14.97 -3.05
N PRO A 127 -5.25 -14.43 -3.75
CA PRO A 127 -6.11 -13.39 -3.20
C PRO A 127 -6.95 -13.89 -2.02
N LEU A 128 -7.25 -15.19 -1.97
CA LEU A 128 -7.96 -15.80 -0.84
C LEU A 128 -7.10 -15.80 0.42
N GLU A 129 -5.81 -16.14 0.30
CA GLU A 129 -4.88 -16.07 1.43
C GLU A 129 -4.61 -14.61 1.86
N GLN A 130 -4.64 -13.67 0.92
CA GLN A 130 -4.59 -12.25 1.24
C GLN A 130 -5.81 -11.86 2.08
N SER A 131 -7.00 -12.23 1.67
CA SER A 131 -8.25 -11.95 2.39
C SER A 131 -8.27 -12.59 3.80
N ARG A 132 -7.72 -13.81 3.97
CA ARG A 132 -7.59 -14.46 5.29
C ARG A 132 -6.64 -13.70 6.21
N ARG A 133 -5.55 -13.14 5.69
CA ARG A 133 -4.69 -12.26 6.50
C ARG A 133 -5.42 -11.00 6.95
N HIS A 134 -6.27 -10.42 6.09
CA HIS A 134 -7.10 -9.27 6.44
C HIS A 134 -8.13 -9.63 7.51
N GLU A 135 -8.71 -10.84 7.49
CA GLU A 135 -9.60 -11.35 8.54
C GLU A 135 -8.94 -11.31 9.91
N ASN A 136 -7.67 -11.73 10.02
CA ASN A 136 -6.96 -11.73 11.30
C ASN A 136 -6.89 -10.34 11.94
N VAL A 137 -6.61 -9.31 11.14
CA VAL A 137 -6.59 -7.92 11.62
C VAL A 137 -8.01 -7.44 11.93
N LEU A 138 -8.97 -7.73 11.06
CA LEU A 138 -10.37 -7.36 11.27
C LEU A 138 -10.93 -7.97 12.57
N THR A 139 -10.64 -9.24 12.84
CA THR A 139 -11.08 -9.93 14.07
C THR A 139 -10.58 -9.21 15.32
N LYS A 140 -9.30 -8.86 15.38
CA LYS A 140 -8.71 -8.11 16.50
C LYS A 140 -9.38 -6.74 16.68
N VAL A 141 -9.67 -6.05 15.58
CA VAL A 141 -10.36 -4.75 15.61
C VAL A 141 -11.81 -4.91 16.06
N LEU A 142 -12.53 -5.94 15.63
CA LEU A 142 -13.90 -6.23 16.09
C LEU A 142 -13.92 -6.46 17.61
N GLU A 143 -12.98 -7.24 18.14
CA GLU A 143 -12.83 -7.48 19.58
C GLU A 143 -12.54 -6.18 20.34
N GLN A 144 -11.59 -5.37 19.86
CA GLN A 144 -11.24 -4.07 20.45
C GLN A 144 -12.45 -3.12 20.51
N LEU A 145 -13.30 -3.13 19.48
CA LEU A 145 -14.49 -2.28 19.38
C LEU A 145 -15.71 -2.83 20.14
N GLY A 146 -15.58 -4.02 20.74
CA GLY A 146 -16.71 -4.69 21.41
C GLY A 146 -17.82 -5.10 20.44
N ILE A 147 -17.50 -5.33 19.16
CA ILE A 147 -18.45 -5.77 18.14
C ILE A 147 -18.60 -7.28 18.25
N THR A 148 -19.71 -7.71 18.87
CA THR A 148 -19.97 -9.11 19.18
C THR A 148 -21.35 -9.56 18.72
N GLY A 149 -21.47 -10.84 18.36
CA GLY A 149 -22.75 -11.49 18.09
C GLY A 149 -23.61 -11.59 19.36
N ARG A 150 -24.90 -11.88 19.20
CA ARG A 150 -25.71 -12.32 20.34
C ARG A 150 -25.17 -13.67 20.84
N THR A 151 -25.31 -13.94 22.12
CA THR A 151 -24.86 -15.21 22.74
C THR A 151 -23.38 -15.53 22.48
N GLN A 152 -22.51 -14.49 22.38
CA GLN A 152 -21.06 -14.61 22.11
C GLN A 152 -20.74 -15.40 20.82
N ARG A 153 -21.66 -15.39 19.84
CA ARG A 153 -21.40 -15.99 18.53
C ARG A 153 -20.18 -15.34 17.89
N LYS A 154 -19.26 -16.14 17.40
CA LYS A 154 -18.13 -15.67 16.58
C LYS A 154 -18.63 -15.11 15.25
N PRO A 155 -17.94 -14.10 14.68
CA PRO A 155 -18.24 -13.62 13.35
C PRO A 155 -18.08 -14.75 12.32
N ASP A 156 -18.94 -14.76 11.32
CA ASP A 156 -18.87 -15.66 10.19
C ASP A 156 -18.22 -14.91 9.02
N PHE A 157 -17.01 -15.34 8.64
CA PHE A 157 -16.25 -14.68 7.59
C PHE A 157 -16.38 -15.43 6.25
N GLN A 158 -16.64 -14.67 5.20
CA GLN A 158 -16.75 -15.16 3.83
C GLN A 158 -15.74 -14.44 2.96
N HIS A 159 -14.80 -15.19 2.38
CA HIS A 159 -13.76 -14.65 1.48
C HIS A 159 -14.17 -14.82 0.04
N VAL A 160 -14.29 -13.73 -0.70
CA VAL A 160 -14.71 -13.76 -2.10
C VAL A 160 -13.73 -12.95 -2.94
N VAL A 161 -13.29 -13.52 -4.04
CA VAL A 161 -12.46 -12.82 -5.03
C VAL A 161 -13.35 -12.35 -6.18
N LEU A 162 -13.38 -11.05 -6.40
CA LEU A 162 -14.13 -10.40 -7.46
C LEU A 162 -13.24 -10.14 -8.66
N ILE A 163 -13.43 -10.90 -9.73
CA ILE A 163 -12.75 -10.70 -11.01
C ILE A 163 -13.59 -9.75 -11.87
N HIS A 164 -12.92 -8.83 -12.56
CA HIS A 164 -13.60 -7.93 -13.48
C HIS A 164 -14.46 -8.71 -14.50
N PRO A 165 -15.71 -8.30 -14.83
CA PRO A 165 -16.63 -9.08 -15.68
C PRO A 165 -16.08 -9.48 -17.03
N LYS A 166 -15.19 -8.69 -17.63
CA LYS A 166 -14.50 -9.01 -18.89
C LYS A 166 -13.35 -10.00 -18.74
N GLY A 167 -12.89 -10.28 -17.51
CA GLY A 167 -11.85 -11.27 -17.28
C GLY A 167 -12.34 -12.69 -17.50
N THR A 168 -11.44 -13.59 -17.85
CA THR A 168 -11.71 -15.01 -17.94
C THR A 168 -11.11 -15.73 -16.73
N ILE A 169 -11.76 -16.82 -16.31
CA ILE A 169 -11.30 -17.63 -15.19
C ILE A 169 -11.27 -19.08 -15.67
N GLU A 170 -10.09 -19.64 -15.74
CA GLU A 170 -9.87 -21.08 -15.96
C GLU A 170 -9.77 -21.78 -14.58
N ARG A 171 -10.64 -22.77 -14.35
CA ARG A 171 -10.79 -23.40 -13.05
C ARG A 171 -10.37 -24.87 -13.10
N PRO A 172 -9.81 -25.42 -12.02
CA PRO A 172 -9.61 -26.83 -11.89
C PRO A 172 -10.94 -27.57 -11.66
N ASP A 173 -10.90 -28.89 -11.66
CA ASP A 173 -12.03 -29.71 -11.19
C ASP A 173 -12.37 -29.30 -9.74
N ALA A 174 -13.65 -29.02 -9.49
CA ALA A 174 -14.15 -28.61 -8.17
C ALA A 174 -13.92 -29.67 -7.07
N LYS A 175 -13.75 -30.94 -7.43
CA LYS A 175 -13.39 -32.00 -6.47
C LYS A 175 -11.94 -31.90 -6.01
N LYS A 176 -11.06 -31.29 -6.80
CA LYS A 176 -9.65 -31.11 -6.47
C LYS A 176 -9.41 -29.81 -5.70
N TYR A 177 -10.00 -28.70 -6.15
CA TYR A 177 -9.90 -27.42 -5.49
C TYR A 177 -11.17 -26.58 -5.71
N ASP A 178 -11.84 -26.19 -4.62
CA ASP A 178 -13.06 -25.38 -4.67
C ASP A 178 -12.72 -23.92 -4.99
N THR A 179 -13.20 -23.45 -6.12
CA THR A 179 -13.09 -22.06 -6.57
C THR A 179 -14.43 -21.34 -6.61
N SER A 180 -15.45 -21.85 -5.91
CA SER A 180 -16.82 -21.30 -5.91
C SER A 180 -16.90 -19.86 -5.40
N ASN A 181 -15.90 -19.42 -4.64
CA ASN A 181 -15.75 -18.07 -4.09
C ASN A 181 -14.84 -17.15 -4.93
N VAL A 182 -14.36 -17.60 -6.09
CA VAL A 182 -13.70 -16.75 -7.09
C VAL A 182 -14.71 -16.48 -8.20
N ILE A 183 -15.31 -15.32 -8.24
CA ILE A 183 -16.45 -15.00 -9.11
C ILE A 183 -16.22 -13.74 -9.92
N LYS A 184 -17.03 -13.48 -10.91
CA LYS A 184 -17.08 -12.18 -11.56
C LYS A 184 -17.86 -11.19 -10.69
N ALA A 185 -17.43 -9.92 -10.66
CA ALA A 185 -18.00 -8.91 -9.77
C ALA A 185 -19.52 -8.71 -9.99
N ASP A 186 -19.99 -8.79 -11.23
CA ASP A 186 -21.39 -8.69 -11.61
C ASP A 186 -22.25 -9.89 -11.10
N GLN A 187 -21.61 -10.98 -10.67
CA GLN A 187 -22.28 -12.18 -10.21
C GLN A 187 -22.46 -12.25 -8.67
N PHE A 188 -21.96 -11.24 -7.94
CA PHE A 188 -21.94 -11.29 -6.48
C PHE A 188 -23.33 -11.50 -5.86
N ALA A 189 -24.36 -10.81 -6.34
CA ALA A 189 -25.72 -10.93 -5.81
C ALA A 189 -26.25 -12.36 -5.94
N SER A 190 -26.24 -12.92 -7.14
CA SER A 190 -26.72 -14.28 -7.40
C SER A 190 -25.85 -15.36 -6.75
N TRP A 191 -24.55 -15.12 -6.64
CA TRP A 191 -23.65 -16.00 -5.90
C TRP A 191 -24.01 -16.02 -4.40
N ARG A 192 -24.23 -14.85 -3.81
CA ARG A 192 -24.58 -14.73 -2.38
C ARG A 192 -25.87 -15.43 -2.05
N GLU A 193 -26.92 -15.28 -2.87
CA GLU A 193 -28.18 -15.98 -2.71
C GLU A 193 -27.98 -17.51 -2.69
N LYS A 194 -27.32 -18.04 -3.71
CA LYS A 194 -27.03 -19.49 -3.80
C LYS A 194 -26.12 -19.97 -2.67
N HIS A 195 -25.15 -19.16 -2.24
CA HIS A 195 -24.26 -19.50 -1.14
C HIS A 195 -25.02 -19.63 0.19
N VAL A 196 -25.94 -18.70 0.46
CA VAL A 196 -26.79 -18.74 1.64
C VAL A 196 -27.71 -19.97 1.57
N GLU A 197 -28.39 -20.22 0.45
CA GLU A 197 -29.27 -21.38 0.28
C GLU A 197 -28.54 -22.71 0.49
N LYS A 198 -27.35 -22.86 -0.11
CA LYS A 198 -26.58 -24.11 -0.04
C LYS A 198 -26.01 -24.39 1.36
N ASN A 199 -25.61 -23.36 2.08
CA ASN A 199 -24.89 -23.50 3.34
C ASN A 199 -25.78 -23.31 4.57
N THR A 200 -27.09 -23.15 4.39
CA THR A 200 -28.01 -22.88 5.50
C THR A 200 -28.96 -24.08 5.71
N SER A 201 -28.66 -24.92 6.71
CA SER A 201 -29.58 -25.92 7.17
C SER A 201 -30.74 -25.27 7.95
N THR A 202 -31.87 -25.97 8.11
CA THR A 202 -33.05 -25.46 8.86
C THR A 202 -32.68 -25.01 10.28
N LEU A 203 -31.78 -25.72 10.95
CA LEU A 203 -31.28 -25.37 12.30
C LEU A 203 -30.39 -24.10 12.26
N GLN A 204 -29.60 -23.92 11.22
CA GLN A 204 -28.79 -22.73 11.03
C GLN A 204 -29.63 -21.50 10.69
N VAL A 205 -30.73 -21.66 9.92
CA VAL A 205 -31.72 -20.59 9.70
C VAL A 205 -32.33 -20.13 11.03
N LEU A 206 -32.76 -21.07 11.86
CA LEU A 206 -33.32 -20.74 13.18
C LEU A 206 -32.29 -20.05 14.08
N GLY A 207 -31.07 -20.56 14.11
CA GLY A 207 -29.97 -19.94 14.85
C GLY A 207 -29.60 -18.55 14.32
N ALA A 208 -29.63 -18.33 13.00
CA ALA A 208 -29.40 -17.01 12.39
C ALA A 208 -30.53 -16.03 12.74
N MET A 209 -31.79 -16.47 12.73
CA MET A 209 -32.93 -15.64 13.13
C MET A 209 -32.83 -15.19 14.60
N LEU A 210 -32.43 -16.07 15.51
CA LEU A 210 -32.23 -15.77 16.93
C LEU A 210 -31.07 -14.78 17.17
N ASN A 211 -30.10 -14.80 16.28
CA ASN A 211 -28.92 -13.92 16.35
C ASN A 211 -29.04 -12.64 15.49
N MET A 212 -30.16 -12.48 14.76
CA MET A 212 -30.34 -11.34 13.88
C MET A 212 -30.33 -10.02 14.64
N ARG A 213 -29.52 -9.09 14.17
CA ARG A 213 -29.40 -7.74 14.71
C ARG A 213 -30.33 -6.77 13.98
N SER A 214 -30.60 -5.62 14.58
CA SER A 214 -31.29 -4.53 13.89
C SER A 214 -30.43 -3.93 12.78
N ALA A 215 -31.07 -3.24 11.85
CA ALA A 215 -30.33 -2.47 10.83
C ALA A 215 -29.45 -1.38 11.47
N ASP A 216 -29.96 -0.75 12.55
CA ASP A 216 -29.20 0.28 13.28
C ASP A 216 -27.94 -0.29 13.95
N THR A 217 -28.04 -1.50 14.52
CA THR A 217 -26.83 -2.17 15.07
C THR A 217 -25.79 -2.44 13.99
N VAL A 218 -26.20 -2.89 12.81
CA VAL A 218 -25.26 -3.14 11.70
C VAL A 218 -24.64 -1.82 11.21
N ARG A 219 -25.43 -0.77 11.16
CA ARG A 219 -24.94 0.58 10.85
C ARG A 219 -23.91 1.03 11.87
N GLU A 220 -24.22 0.92 13.16
CA GLU A 220 -23.30 1.27 14.25
C GLU A 220 -21.98 0.51 14.16
N TRP A 221 -22.02 -0.80 13.90
CA TRP A 221 -20.81 -1.59 13.71
C TRP A 221 -19.95 -1.09 12.54
N ALA A 222 -20.61 -0.81 11.41
CA ALA A 222 -19.94 -0.31 10.23
C ALA A 222 -19.32 1.07 10.47
N GLU A 223 -20.02 1.97 11.13
CA GLU A 223 -19.53 3.31 11.50
C GLU A 223 -18.36 3.22 12.48
N LYS A 224 -18.41 2.33 13.48
CA LYS A 224 -17.27 2.05 14.37
C LYS A 224 -16.04 1.57 13.61
N LEU A 225 -16.20 0.66 12.64
CA LEU A 225 -15.10 0.21 11.79
C LEU A 225 -14.55 1.35 10.91
N VAL A 226 -15.43 2.16 10.33
CA VAL A 226 -15.03 3.34 9.54
C VAL A 226 -14.28 4.35 10.41
N SER A 227 -14.61 4.51 11.70
CA SER A 227 -13.88 5.38 12.61
C SER A 227 -12.42 4.94 12.86
N GLN A 228 -12.11 3.65 12.63
CA GLN A 228 -10.75 3.11 12.70
C GLN A 228 -10.01 3.15 11.36
N HIS A 229 -10.67 3.62 10.30
CA HIS A 229 -10.05 3.68 8.98
C HIS A 229 -8.84 4.62 8.99
N ARG A 230 -7.72 4.10 8.52
CA ARG A 230 -6.47 4.85 8.35
C ARG A 230 -6.16 5.01 6.88
N ARG A 231 -6.27 6.22 6.38
CA ARG A 231 -5.86 6.51 5.01
C ARG A 231 -4.38 6.26 4.85
N PRO A 232 -3.95 5.47 3.85
CA PRO A 232 -2.54 5.35 3.54
C PRO A 232 -1.97 6.73 3.15
N ASP A 233 -0.69 6.93 3.42
CA ASP A 233 -0.01 8.14 2.94
C ASP A 233 0.10 8.08 1.41
N LEU A 234 -0.78 8.82 0.73
CA LEU A 234 -0.85 8.86 -0.72
C LEU A 234 0.40 9.50 -1.35
N LEU A 235 1.20 10.22 -0.58
CA LEU A 235 2.39 10.92 -1.04
C LEU A 235 3.68 10.14 -0.73
N ALA A 236 3.60 9.07 0.06
CA ALA A 236 4.75 8.23 0.36
C ALA A 236 5.37 7.65 -0.92
N LEU A 237 6.65 7.91 -1.13
CA LEU A 237 7.41 7.36 -2.23
C LEU A 237 8.42 6.34 -1.70
N PRO A 238 8.67 5.25 -2.44
CA PRO A 238 9.77 4.36 -2.13
C PRO A 238 11.09 5.12 -2.04
N GLU A 239 11.98 4.69 -1.16
CA GLU A 239 13.24 5.38 -0.88
C GLU A 239 14.09 5.60 -2.14
N PHE A 240 14.10 4.63 -3.07
CA PHE A 240 14.85 4.75 -4.33
C PHE A 240 14.30 5.80 -5.31
N LEU A 241 13.07 6.30 -5.10
CA LEU A 241 12.46 7.41 -5.85
C LEU A 241 12.62 8.75 -5.15
N GLN A 242 12.97 8.75 -3.87
CA GLN A 242 13.23 9.98 -3.16
C GLN A 242 14.45 10.64 -3.80
N PRO A 243 14.46 11.97 -3.98
CA PRO A 243 15.66 12.67 -4.39
C PRO A 243 16.75 12.24 -3.41
N ARG A 244 17.80 11.57 -3.88
CA ARG A 244 18.97 11.42 -3.04
C ARG A 244 19.27 12.83 -2.55
N ALA A 245 19.25 13.04 -1.24
CA ALA A 245 19.76 14.26 -0.65
C ALA A 245 21.07 14.52 -1.40
N ALA A 246 21.12 15.62 -2.14
CA ALA A 246 22.25 15.89 -3.00
C ALA A 246 23.47 15.59 -2.14
N ALA A 247 24.23 14.54 -2.49
CA ALA A 247 25.47 14.28 -1.80
C ALA A 247 26.13 15.65 -1.74
N PRO A 248 26.59 16.12 -0.56
CA PRO A 248 27.11 17.47 -0.43
C PRO A 248 27.96 17.66 -1.66
N ILE A 249 27.60 18.66 -2.47
CA ILE A 249 28.32 18.91 -3.72
C ILE A 249 29.74 18.95 -3.29
N HIS A 250 30.47 17.85 -3.47
CA HIS A 250 31.90 17.95 -3.58
C HIS A 250 32.05 18.84 -4.81
N VAL A 251 32.11 20.14 -4.56
CA VAL A 251 32.60 21.06 -5.53
C VAL A 251 33.91 20.41 -5.95
N ALA A 252 33.87 19.79 -7.13
CA ALA A 252 35.05 19.15 -7.69
C ALA A 252 36.10 20.23 -7.58
N ALA A 253 37.11 19.98 -6.74
CA ALA A 253 38.20 20.91 -6.61
C ALA A 253 38.66 21.20 -8.04
N PRO A 254 38.77 22.44 -8.44
CA PRO A 254 39.13 22.80 -9.83
C PRO A 254 40.32 21.95 -10.21
N VAL A 255 40.20 21.23 -11.34
CA VAL A 255 41.26 20.42 -11.90
C VAL A 255 42.49 21.34 -11.96
N ALA A 256 43.50 21.06 -11.14
CA ALA A 256 44.66 21.85 -11.00
C ALA A 256 45.58 21.66 -12.23
N THR A 257 45.39 22.50 -13.21
CA THR A 257 46.43 22.83 -14.16
C THR A 257 46.92 24.24 -13.84
N ASP A 258 47.55 24.37 -12.68
CA ASP A 258 48.50 25.44 -12.44
C ASP A 258 49.30 25.14 -11.17
N LYS A 259 50.60 25.38 -11.22
CA LYS A 259 51.50 25.23 -10.08
C LYS A 259 50.90 26.01 -8.89
N LYS A 260 50.35 25.30 -7.88
CA LYS A 260 49.73 25.87 -6.69
C LYS A 260 50.70 26.90 -6.09
N ARG A 261 50.39 28.18 -6.26
CA ARG A 261 51.09 29.23 -5.54
C ARG A 261 50.71 29.10 -4.07
N CYS A 262 51.65 28.70 -3.23
CA CYS A 262 51.47 28.67 -1.79
C CYS A 262 51.43 30.12 -1.28
N ILE A 263 50.23 30.63 -0.96
CA ILE A 263 50.00 32.02 -0.54
C ILE A 263 49.20 32.00 0.74
N CYS A 264 49.57 32.79 1.73
CA CYS A 264 48.83 32.92 2.98
C CYS A 264 47.43 33.49 2.72
N ALA A 265 46.39 32.83 3.23
CA ALA A 265 45.00 33.25 3.06
C ALA A 265 44.66 34.59 3.71
N THR A 266 45.42 35.01 4.73
CA THR A 266 45.20 36.28 5.44
C THR A 266 45.96 37.46 4.86
N CYS A 267 47.25 37.31 4.62
CA CYS A 267 48.10 38.45 4.21
C CYS A 267 48.59 38.40 2.74
N GLY A 268 48.21 37.38 1.99
CA GLY A 268 48.64 37.23 0.59
C GLY A 268 50.12 36.93 0.37
N THR A 269 50.95 36.82 1.42
CA THR A 269 52.37 36.54 1.33
C THR A 269 52.64 35.14 0.79
N LYS A 270 53.62 34.98 -0.08
CA LYS A 270 54.08 33.70 -0.60
C LYS A 270 54.70 32.88 0.53
N ILE A 271 54.24 31.66 0.74
CA ILE A 271 54.69 30.75 1.79
C ILE A 271 55.38 29.54 1.16
N SER A 272 56.17 28.85 1.99
CA SER A 272 56.82 27.62 1.57
C SER A 272 55.83 26.47 1.44
N TYR A 273 56.16 25.47 0.64
CA TYR A 273 55.36 24.23 0.52
C TYR A 273 55.23 23.54 1.89
N ALA A 274 56.23 23.58 2.74
CA ALA A 274 56.19 22.98 4.07
C ALA A 274 55.15 23.66 4.96
N GLU A 275 55.04 24.99 4.95
CA GLU A 275 54.04 25.75 5.69
C GLU A 275 52.62 25.47 5.16
N ALA A 276 52.44 25.42 3.85
CA ALA A 276 51.15 25.07 3.23
C ALA A 276 50.75 23.64 3.56
N LYS A 277 51.65 22.66 3.47
CA LYS A 277 51.46 21.27 3.80
C LYS A 277 51.05 21.07 5.29
N PHE A 278 51.69 21.83 6.18
CA PHE A 278 51.32 21.81 7.59
C PHE A 278 49.83 22.21 7.81
N CYS A 279 49.38 23.27 7.16
CA CYS A 279 47.97 23.69 7.24
C CYS A 279 47.02 22.64 6.63
N TRP A 280 47.35 22.03 5.50
CA TRP A 280 46.53 21.01 4.84
C TRP A 280 46.43 19.73 5.67
N ASN A 281 47.48 19.38 6.38
CA ASN A 281 47.45 18.21 7.29
C ASN A 281 46.70 18.47 8.59
N ASN A 282 46.28 19.71 8.86
CA ASN A 282 45.50 20.09 10.01
C ASN A 282 44.20 20.83 9.60
N PRO A 283 43.31 20.21 8.84
CA PRO A 283 42.12 20.85 8.27
C PRO A 283 41.11 21.33 9.33
N ARG A 284 41.03 20.64 10.47
CA ARG A 284 40.17 21.06 11.59
C ARG A 284 40.61 22.38 12.21
N ARG A 285 41.92 22.70 12.17
CA ARG A 285 42.50 23.92 12.73
C ARG A 285 42.45 25.06 11.75
N PHE A 286 42.71 24.81 10.47
CA PHE A 286 42.96 25.84 9.46
C PHE A 286 41.87 25.91 8.37
N GLY A 287 40.75 25.16 8.52
CA GLY A 287 39.64 25.20 7.57
C GLY A 287 40.04 24.86 6.12
N SER A 288 41.06 24.02 5.92
CA SER A 288 41.61 23.67 4.60
C SER A 288 42.29 24.85 3.84
N LEU A 289 42.50 25.99 4.50
CA LEU A 289 43.24 27.11 3.98
C LEU A 289 44.69 27.03 4.42
N GLN A 290 45.55 27.83 3.77
CA GLN A 290 46.98 27.86 4.03
C GLN A 290 47.41 29.24 4.60
N TYR A 291 48.29 29.22 5.63
CA TYR A 291 48.69 30.41 6.38
C TYR A 291 50.20 30.43 6.58
N CYS A 292 50.80 31.65 6.60
CA CYS A 292 52.20 31.83 7.02
C CYS A 292 52.37 31.56 8.50
N ARG A 293 53.58 31.34 9.00
CA ARG A 293 53.88 31.03 10.40
C ARG A 293 53.24 31.99 11.39
N GLU A 294 53.29 33.27 11.09
CA GLU A 294 52.67 34.32 11.95
C GLU A 294 51.15 34.12 12.08
N HIS A 295 50.51 33.90 10.94
CA HIS A 295 49.04 33.68 10.96
C HIS A 295 48.62 32.29 11.42
N GLN A 296 49.49 31.27 11.38
CA GLN A 296 49.26 29.99 12.02
C GLN A 296 49.21 30.09 13.54
N MET A 297 49.97 31.05 14.15
CA MET A 297 49.96 31.27 15.61
C MET A 297 48.61 31.83 16.11
N VAL A 298 47.91 32.59 15.30
CA VAL A 298 46.60 33.16 15.67
C VAL A 298 45.57 32.05 16.00
N PHE A 299 45.70 30.90 15.38
CA PHE A 299 44.83 29.74 15.63
C PHE A 299 45.26 28.91 16.85
N ASN A 300 46.33 29.27 17.55
CA ASN A 300 46.76 28.58 18.76
C ASN A 300 46.06 29.08 20.05
N ASN A 301 45.41 30.26 20.00
CA ASN A 301 44.83 30.90 21.20
C ASN A 301 43.32 30.84 21.32
N SER A 302 42.61 30.08 20.46
CA SER A 302 41.15 30.06 20.48
C SER A 302 40.58 28.64 20.44
N GLN A 303 40.95 27.76 21.37
CA GLN A 303 40.08 26.62 21.79
C GLN A 303 40.80 25.74 22.86
N ILE A 304 40.89 26.27 24.06
CA ILE A 304 40.80 25.49 25.29
C ILE A 304 39.77 26.25 26.10
N GLY A 305 38.54 25.77 26.11
CA GLY A 305 37.46 26.38 26.86
C GLY A 305 36.12 25.74 26.50
N LEU A 306 35.75 24.67 27.29
CA LEU A 306 34.44 24.04 27.44
C LEU A 306 34.00 23.06 26.37
#